data_31fb223f304999f6ba3bfe918c0e8b8f
#
_entry.id   31fb223f304999f6ba3bfe918c0e8b8f
#
_cell.length_a   1.000
_cell.length_b   1.000
_cell.length_c   1.000
_cell.angle_alpha   90.00
_cell.angle_beta   90.00
_cell.angle_gamma   90.00
#
_symmetry.space_group_name_H-M   'P 1'
#
loop_
_entity.id
_entity.type
_entity.pdbx_description
1 polymer ?
#
loop_
_entity_poly.entity_id
_entity_poly.type
_entity_poly.pdbx_seq_one_letter_code
_entity_poly.pdbx_strand_id
1 'polypeptide(L)'
;MSEPLAERMRPRSLDDYVGQKHLVGPNAVLRNMIEAGRIPSFILWGPPGVGKTTLAQIVAKKLETPFYTLSAVTSGVKDVREVIEKAKGGRFFGSHSPILFIDEIHRFSKSQQDSLLGAVEKGIVTLIGATTENPSFEVIRPLLSRCQLYVLQSLSKEDLEDLIERALKTDVSLQQRHIEVKENAALIRYSGGDARKLLNILELVVEASPANANVLIDDETVVKCLQQNPLAYDKDGEMHYDIVSAFIKSIRGSDPDAALYWMARMIEGGEDPQFIARRLVISAAEDIGLANPNALLIANAAFDAVMKIGWPEGRIPLAEAAVYLATSAKSNSAYQGINAALETARSMGNLPVPLYLRNAPTKLMKQLGYGSGYKYAHDYEGHFAHQQYLPDDLKDARFWYAQHSPSEEKLYQRIVQLWGDKKK
;
A
#
# COMPACT_ATOMS: atom_id res chain seq x y z
N MET A 1 14.37 -23.19 22.62
CA MET A 1 14.43 -22.94 21.16
C MET A 1 15.54 -21.95 20.94
N SER A 2 16.43 -22.18 19.99
CA SER A 2 17.46 -21.20 19.60
C SER A 2 16.79 -19.98 18.93
N GLU A 3 17.40 -18.81 19.05
CA GLU A 3 16.95 -17.60 18.38
C GLU A 3 16.90 -17.84 16.84
N PRO A 4 15.86 -17.40 16.11
CA PRO A 4 15.75 -17.60 14.67
C PRO A 4 16.94 -17.02 13.89
N LEU A 5 17.34 -17.65 12.79
CA LEU A 5 18.48 -17.20 11.97
C LEU A 5 18.33 -15.74 11.52
N ALA A 6 17.12 -15.33 11.16
CA ALA A 6 16.84 -13.95 10.77
C ALA A 6 17.16 -12.92 11.87
N GLU A 7 17.00 -13.29 13.15
CA GLU A 7 17.36 -12.43 14.27
C GLU A 7 18.87 -12.48 14.57
N ARG A 8 19.48 -13.67 14.53
CA ARG A 8 20.93 -13.84 14.70
C ARG A 8 21.74 -13.10 13.65
N MET A 9 21.22 -13.05 12.41
CA MET A 9 21.83 -12.36 11.26
C MET A 9 21.49 -10.86 11.16
N ARG A 10 20.74 -10.32 12.13
CA ARG A 10 20.34 -8.91 12.09
C ARG A 10 21.55 -7.98 12.08
N PRO A 11 21.71 -7.08 11.09
CA PRO A 11 22.82 -6.14 11.02
C PRO A 11 22.91 -5.24 12.25
N ARG A 12 24.13 -4.98 12.70
CA ARG A 12 24.42 -4.15 13.89
C ARG A 12 25.08 -2.83 13.57
N SER A 13 25.48 -2.63 12.31
CA SER A 13 26.11 -1.41 11.79
C SER A 13 25.57 -1.10 10.39
N LEU A 14 25.82 0.12 9.89
CA LEU A 14 25.48 0.49 8.51
C LEU A 14 26.32 -0.29 7.48
N ASP A 15 27.53 -0.68 7.83
CA ASP A 15 28.42 -1.45 6.95
C ASP A 15 27.97 -2.91 6.81
N ASP A 16 27.24 -3.41 7.82
CA ASP A 16 26.61 -4.73 7.79
C ASP A 16 25.24 -4.72 7.11
N TYR A 17 24.70 -3.55 6.83
CA TYR A 17 23.35 -3.43 6.31
C TYR A 17 23.30 -3.81 4.83
N VAL A 18 22.54 -4.83 4.49
CA VAL A 18 22.44 -5.35 3.12
C VAL A 18 21.45 -4.53 2.30
N GLY A 19 21.81 -4.24 1.07
CA GLY A 19 20.99 -3.47 0.12
C GLY A 19 20.91 -1.98 0.43
N GLN A 20 19.90 -1.30 -0.12
CA GLN A 20 19.58 0.12 0.08
C GLN A 20 20.77 1.07 -0.13
N LYS A 21 21.67 0.76 -1.04
CA LYS A 21 22.91 1.54 -1.30
C LYS A 21 22.62 3.00 -1.61
N HIS A 22 21.48 3.31 -2.20
CA HIS A 22 21.03 4.68 -2.49
C HIS A 22 20.72 5.51 -1.23
N LEU A 23 20.42 4.87 -0.09
CA LEU A 23 20.12 5.54 1.19
C LEU A 23 21.30 5.49 2.17
N VAL A 24 21.94 4.33 2.29
CA VAL A 24 22.95 4.07 3.33
C VAL A 24 24.31 3.62 2.78
N GLY A 25 24.49 3.59 1.47
CA GLY A 25 25.79 3.36 0.84
C GLY A 25 26.77 4.49 1.10
N PRO A 26 28.06 4.34 0.68
CA PRO A 26 29.06 5.39 0.80
C PRO A 26 28.58 6.70 0.15
N ASN A 27 28.70 7.81 0.88
CA ASN A 27 28.26 9.16 0.47
C ASN A 27 26.73 9.34 0.29
N ALA A 28 25.92 8.37 0.68
CA ALA A 28 24.47 8.52 0.62
C ALA A 28 23.97 9.53 1.66
N VAL A 29 22.87 10.24 1.31
CA VAL A 29 22.35 11.36 2.12
C VAL A 29 22.02 10.95 3.55
N LEU A 30 21.30 9.85 3.73
CA LEU A 30 20.90 9.38 5.06
C LEU A 30 22.12 8.90 5.87
N ARG A 31 23.08 8.22 5.23
CA ARG A 31 24.31 7.82 5.88
C ARG A 31 25.10 9.02 6.41
N ASN A 32 25.29 10.04 5.57
CA ASN A 32 26.00 11.26 5.97
C ASN A 32 25.34 11.96 7.16
N MET A 33 24.00 12.01 7.19
CA MET A 33 23.24 12.58 8.31
C MET A 33 23.44 11.78 9.61
N ILE A 34 23.42 10.45 9.52
CA ILE A 34 23.64 9.55 10.67
C ILE A 34 25.07 9.72 11.19
N GLU A 35 26.06 9.76 10.31
CA GLU A 35 27.48 9.93 10.68
C GLU A 35 27.75 11.33 11.26
N ALA A 36 27.03 12.35 10.79
CA ALA A 36 27.09 13.71 11.36
C ALA A 36 26.33 13.86 12.70
N GLY A 37 25.63 12.82 13.17
CA GLY A 37 24.88 12.86 14.42
C GLY A 37 23.59 13.69 14.34
N ARG A 38 23.10 14.03 13.17
CA ARG A 38 21.95 14.91 12.97
C ARG A 38 20.96 14.29 12.00
N ILE A 39 19.90 13.71 12.52
CA ILE A 39 18.81 13.15 11.71
C ILE A 39 17.52 13.94 11.91
N PRO A 40 16.78 14.27 10.85
CA PRO A 40 15.40 14.73 10.96
C PRO A 40 14.47 13.59 11.36
N SER A 41 13.22 13.88 11.67
CA SER A 41 12.18 12.85 11.66
C SER A 41 11.93 12.37 10.23
N PHE A 42 11.72 11.06 10.05
CA PHE A 42 11.50 10.48 8.72
C PHE A 42 10.58 9.26 8.76
N ILE A 43 10.06 8.93 7.58
CA ILE A 43 9.25 7.75 7.34
C ILE A 43 9.99 6.84 6.36
N LEU A 44 10.12 5.57 6.73
CA LEU A 44 10.65 4.49 5.91
C LEU A 44 9.48 3.78 5.23
N TRP A 45 9.38 3.92 3.92
CA TRP A 45 8.36 3.26 3.11
C TRP A 45 9.00 2.20 2.22
N GLY A 46 8.47 1.00 2.23
CA GLY A 46 8.94 -0.09 1.37
C GLY A 46 8.36 -1.44 1.78
N PRO A 47 8.60 -2.48 0.98
CA PRO A 47 8.05 -3.82 1.20
C PRO A 47 8.50 -4.42 2.54
N PRO A 48 7.87 -5.50 3.02
CA PRO A 48 8.29 -6.20 4.23
C PRO A 48 9.72 -6.75 4.07
N GLY A 49 10.39 -7.02 5.19
CA GLY A 49 11.69 -7.70 5.24
C GLY A 49 12.90 -6.96 4.65
N VAL A 50 12.75 -5.73 4.14
CA VAL A 50 13.86 -4.93 3.56
C VAL A 50 14.70 -4.19 4.60
N GLY A 51 14.44 -4.40 5.91
CA GLY A 51 15.29 -3.89 6.99
C GLY A 51 14.84 -2.58 7.64
N LYS A 52 13.60 -2.08 7.46
CA LYS A 52 13.11 -0.82 8.05
C LYS A 52 13.37 -0.72 9.56
N THR A 53 12.95 -1.70 10.33
CA THR A 53 13.14 -1.77 11.78
C THR A 53 14.62 -1.87 12.16
N THR A 54 15.38 -2.64 11.40
CA THR A 54 16.83 -2.82 11.59
C THR A 54 17.57 -1.49 11.38
N LEU A 55 17.24 -0.74 10.33
CA LEU A 55 17.83 0.57 10.06
C LEU A 55 17.55 1.55 11.21
N ALA A 56 16.33 1.59 11.73
CA ALA A 56 15.98 2.44 12.86
C ALA A 56 16.81 2.10 14.12
N GLN A 57 17.02 0.82 14.39
CA GLN A 57 17.85 0.36 15.52
C GLN A 57 19.33 0.71 15.34
N ILE A 58 19.87 0.54 14.13
CA ILE A 58 21.26 0.92 13.81
C ILE A 58 21.45 2.43 14.02
N VAL A 59 20.49 3.24 13.56
CA VAL A 59 20.52 4.69 13.73
C VAL A 59 20.55 5.06 15.21
N ALA A 60 19.65 4.50 16.02
CA ALA A 60 19.59 4.77 17.45
C ALA A 60 20.88 4.39 18.17
N LYS A 61 21.43 3.23 17.83
CA LYS A 61 22.71 2.74 18.40
C LYS A 61 23.88 3.67 18.01
N LYS A 62 23.94 4.09 16.74
CA LYS A 62 25.01 4.97 16.25
C LYS A 62 24.98 6.35 16.90
N LEU A 63 23.78 6.85 17.20
CA LEU A 63 23.58 8.16 17.84
C LEU A 63 23.61 8.09 19.39
N GLU A 64 23.75 6.89 19.95
CA GLU A 64 23.75 6.65 21.40
C GLU A 64 22.53 7.29 22.10
N THR A 65 21.37 7.26 21.44
CA THR A 65 20.13 7.86 21.93
C THR A 65 19.14 6.82 22.43
N PRO A 66 18.30 7.13 23.44
CA PRO A 66 17.22 6.26 23.85
C PRO A 66 16.29 5.92 22.68
N PHE A 67 15.94 4.62 22.56
CA PHE A 67 15.11 4.09 21.50
C PHE A 67 13.80 3.54 22.07
N TYR A 68 12.70 4.24 21.77
CA TYR A 68 11.36 3.82 22.16
C TYR A 68 10.65 3.20 20.95
N THR A 69 10.05 2.04 21.14
CA THR A 69 9.30 1.36 20.08
C THR A 69 7.83 1.30 20.45
N LEU A 70 6.97 1.67 19.50
CA LEU A 70 5.53 1.46 19.53
C LEU A 70 5.11 0.62 18.33
N SER A 71 4.28 -0.39 18.59
CA SER A 71 3.62 -1.14 17.53
C SER A 71 2.24 -0.55 17.29
N ALA A 72 1.95 -0.14 16.07
CA ALA A 72 0.64 0.41 15.74
C ALA A 72 -0.52 -0.60 15.90
N VAL A 73 -0.20 -1.89 15.97
CA VAL A 73 -1.20 -2.94 16.18
C VAL A 73 -1.66 -3.01 17.64
N THR A 74 -0.76 -2.76 18.60
CA THR A 74 -1.02 -2.98 20.03
C THR A 74 -1.06 -1.69 20.86
N SER A 75 -0.51 -0.58 20.37
CA SER A 75 -0.36 0.66 21.13
C SER A 75 -1.51 1.63 20.90
N GLY A 76 -2.02 2.20 21.99
CA GLY A 76 -3.07 3.24 21.99
C GLY A 76 -2.53 4.67 22.13
N VAL A 77 -3.42 5.66 22.08
CA VAL A 77 -3.06 7.10 22.32
C VAL A 77 -2.39 7.30 23.68
N LYS A 78 -2.77 6.50 24.69
CA LYS A 78 -2.19 6.56 26.03
C LYS A 78 -0.71 6.19 26.01
N ASP A 79 -0.35 5.14 25.29
CA ASP A 79 1.03 4.64 25.19
C ASP A 79 1.91 5.67 24.46
N VAL A 80 1.39 6.30 23.41
CA VAL A 80 2.06 7.41 22.70
C VAL A 80 2.38 8.56 23.66
N ARG A 81 1.41 8.98 24.47
CA ARG A 81 1.59 10.08 25.45
C ARG A 81 2.60 9.69 26.53
N GLU A 82 2.55 8.46 27.03
CA GLU A 82 3.48 7.99 28.06
C GLU A 82 4.93 8.02 27.54
N VAL A 83 5.18 7.57 26.31
CA VAL A 83 6.52 7.64 25.71
C VAL A 83 6.99 9.07 25.52
N ILE A 84 6.09 9.98 25.08
CA ILE A 84 6.43 11.40 24.95
C ILE A 84 6.78 12.03 26.31
N GLU A 85 6.07 11.70 27.38
CA GLU A 85 6.39 12.20 28.73
C GLU A 85 7.73 11.64 29.24
N LYS A 86 8.01 10.35 29.01
CA LYS A 86 9.33 9.76 29.31
C LYS A 86 10.45 10.47 28.55
N ALA A 87 10.22 10.76 27.26
CA ALA A 87 11.19 11.49 26.43
C ALA A 87 11.46 12.91 26.94
N LYS A 88 10.43 13.61 27.44
CA LYS A 88 10.61 14.95 28.07
C LYS A 88 11.48 14.88 29.33
N GLY A 89 11.25 13.88 30.18
CA GLY A 89 11.99 13.71 31.43
C GLY A 89 13.48 13.35 31.22
N GLY A 90 13.80 12.61 30.16
CA GLY A 90 15.16 12.18 29.84
C GLY A 90 16.05 13.27 29.21
N ARG A 91 15.48 14.38 28.74
CA ARG A 91 16.18 15.44 28.01
C ARG A 91 17.22 16.22 28.85
N PHE A 92 17.16 16.10 30.16
CA PHE A 92 18.10 16.79 31.06
C PHE A 92 19.52 16.21 31.05
N PHE A 93 19.74 15.02 30.47
CA PHE A 93 21.01 14.28 30.53
C PHE A 93 21.63 13.95 29.17
N GLY A 94 21.03 14.32 28.05
CA GLY A 94 21.52 13.93 26.71
C GLY A 94 21.48 15.05 25.68
N SER A 95 22.44 15.04 24.76
CA SER A 95 22.59 16.03 23.69
C SER A 95 21.62 15.80 22.51
N HIS A 96 21.06 14.61 22.37
CA HIS A 96 20.18 14.22 21.25
C HIS A 96 18.77 13.89 21.71
N SER A 97 17.80 14.22 20.87
CA SER A 97 16.39 13.83 21.13
C SER A 97 16.24 12.32 21.02
N PRO A 98 15.50 11.67 21.94
CA PRO A 98 15.22 10.25 21.86
C PRO A 98 14.55 9.89 20.54
N ILE A 99 14.83 8.70 20.02
CA ILE A 99 14.16 8.16 18.83
C ILE A 99 12.88 7.46 19.25
N LEU A 100 11.76 7.86 18.65
CA LEU A 100 10.49 7.15 18.70
C LEU A 100 10.29 6.40 17.39
N PHE A 101 10.42 5.08 17.44
CA PHE A 101 10.14 4.21 16.30
C PHE A 101 8.70 3.71 16.36
N ILE A 102 7.97 3.87 15.26
CA ILE A 102 6.60 3.36 15.11
C ILE A 102 6.57 2.41 13.92
N ASP A 103 6.42 1.13 14.22
CA ASP A 103 6.25 0.11 13.19
C ASP A 103 4.81 0.10 12.68
N GLU A 104 4.65 -0.05 11.37
CA GLU A 104 3.36 -0.02 10.65
C GLU A 104 2.51 1.21 10.99
N ILE A 105 3.13 2.41 10.92
CA ILE A 105 2.51 3.69 11.29
C ILE A 105 1.17 3.95 10.58
N HIS A 106 0.93 3.35 9.42
CA HIS A 106 -0.32 3.41 8.68
C HIS A 106 -1.52 2.83 9.46
N ARG A 107 -1.28 1.96 10.43
CA ARG A 107 -2.32 1.37 11.29
C ARG A 107 -2.72 2.28 12.45
N PHE A 108 -1.99 3.35 12.70
CA PHE A 108 -2.40 4.35 13.67
C PHE A 108 -3.59 5.16 13.14
N SER A 109 -4.63 5.29 13.96
CA SER A 109 -5.74 6.20 13.68
C SER A 109 -5.25 7.63 13.52
N LYS A 110 -6.02 8.48 12.85
CA LYS A 110 -5.69 9.91 12.69
C LYS A 110 -5.44 10.59 14.03
N SER A 111 -6.22 10.27 15.09
CA SER A 111 -6.05 10.81 16.43
C SER A 111 -4.73 10.38 17.09
N GLN A 112 -4.26 9.16 16.84
CA GLN A 112 -2.96 8.70 17.32
C GLN A 112 -1.82 9.44 16.61
N GLN A 113 -1.91 9.59 15.30
CA GLN A 113 -0.94 10.35 14.52
C GLN A 113 -0.92 11.83 14.90
N ASP A 114 -2.09 12.46 15.14
CA ASP A 114 -2.19 13.85 15.63
C ASP A 114 -1.48 14.05 16.96
N SER A 115 -1.53 13.06 17.86
CA SER A 115 -0.87 13.12 19.17
C SER A 115 0.66 13.20 19.09
N LEU A 116 1.26 12.83 17.95
CA LEU A 116 2.71 12.91 17.70
C LEU A 116 3.16 14.30 17.26
N LEU A 117 2.26 15.11 16.64
CA LEU A 117 2.63 16.37 15.99
C LEU A 117 3.41 17.31 16.90
N GLY A 118 2.89 17.56 18.09
CA GLY A 118 3.52 18.49 19.03
C GLY A 118 4.90 18.03 19.53
N ALA A 119 5.10 16.72 19.64
CA ALA A 119 6.39 16.16 20.07
C ALA A 119 7.44 16.19 18.96
N VAL A 120 7.03 15.92 17.72
CA VAL A 120 7.88 15.99 16.52
C VAL A 120 8.25 17.44 16.23
N GLU A 121 7.28 18.36 16.22
CA GLU A 121 7.49 19.78 15.90
C GLU A 121 8.44 20.47 16.89
N LYS A 122 8.31 20.16 18.18
CA LYS A 122 9.16 20.70 19.23
C LYS A 122 10.49 19.94 19.40
N GLY A 123 10.74 18.92 18.57
CA GLY A 123 11.92 18.07 18.65
C GLY A 123 12.04 17.32 19.99
N ILE A 124 10.93 17.04 20.68
CA ILE A 124 10.92 16.26 21.93
C ILE A 124 11.36 14.83 21.64
N VAL A 125 10.95 14.30 20.49
CA VAL A 125 11.39 13.04 19.93
C VAL A 125 11.78 13.23 18.47
N THR A 126 12.71 12.40 17.99
CA THR A 126 12.94 12.19 16.57
C THR A 126 12.09 11.00 16.14
N LEU A 127 11.09 11.23 15.30
CA LEU A 127 10.20 10.16 14.83
C LEU A 127 10.85 9.39 13.68
N ILE A 128 10.85 8.07 13.78
CA ILE A 128 11.11 7.15 12.66
C ILE A 128 9.86 6.29 12.49
N GLY A 129 9.06 6.59 11.47
CA GLY A 129 7.90 5.76 11.11
C GLY A 129 8.30 4.72 10.08
N ALA A 130 7.79 3.50 10.19
CA ALA A 130 7.92 2.47 9.17
C ALA A 130 6.55 2.08 8.63
N THR A 131 6.44 1.85 7.32
CA THR A 131 5.19 1.44 6.68
C THR A 131 5.47 0.63 5.41
N THR A 132 4.58 -0.33 5.13
CA THR A 132 4.50 -1.04 3.85
C THR A 132 3.52 -0.36 2.89
N GLU A 133 2.57 0.41 3.41
CA GLU A 133 1.55 1.11 2.63
C GLU A 133 2.00 2.49 2.18
N ASN A 134 1.38 3.02 1.12
CA ASN A 134 1.76 4.34 0.59
C ASN A 134 1.43 5.45 1.61
N PRO A 135 2.45 6.11 2.17
CA PRO A 135 2.26 7.09 3.24
C PRO A 135 1.45 8.33 2.81
N SER A 136 1.36 8.60 1.51
CA SER A 136 0.57 9.74 1.01
C SER A 136 -0.93 9.58 1.27
N PHE A 137 -1.41 8.34 1.45
CA PHE A 137 -2.82 8.04 1.74
C PHE A 137 -3.07 7.75 3.21
N GLU A 138 -2.09 7.12 3.88
CA GLU A 138 -2.26 6.55 5.21
C GLU A 138 -1.73 7.43 6.33
N VAL A 139 -0.76 8.29 6.04
CA VAL A 139 -0.19 9.21 7.03
C VAL A 139 -0.79 10.61 6.85
N ILE A 140 -1.19 11.23 7.96
CA ILE A 140 -1.79 12.56 7.92
C ILE A 140 -0.81 13.61 7.37
N ARG A 141 -1.31 14.51 6.53
CA ARG A 141 -0.51 15.56 5.88
C ARG A 141 0.34 16.39 6.86
N PRO A 142 -0.19 16.82 8.04
CA PRO A 142 0.62 17.56 9.00
C PRO A 142 1.85 16.79 9.49
N LEU A 143 1.79 15.46 9.61
CA LEU A 143 2.93 14.65 10.02
C LEU A 143 3.91 14.45 8.85
N LEU A 144 3.40 14.19 7.65
CA LEU A 144 4.24 14.09 6.44
C LEU A 144 5.03 15.37 6.17
N SER A 145 4.45 16.55 6.40
CA SER A 145 5.15 17.83 6.19
C SER A 145 6.31 18.07 7.15
N ARG A 146 6.42 17.29 8.22
CA ARG A 146 7.47 17.38 9.26
C ARG A 146 8.47 16.22 9.20
N CYS A 147 8.25 15.27 8.30
CA CYS A 147 9.10 14.09 8.15
C CYS A 147 9.68 14.04 6.73
N GLN A 148 10.90 13.58 6.61
CA GLN A 148 11.45 13.18 5.31
C GLN A 148 10.92 11.79 4.96
N LEU A 149 10.72 11.52 3.67
CA LEU A 149 10.30 10.22 3.18
C LEU A 149 11.47 9.51 2.50
N TYR A 150 11.81 8.33 3.00
CA TYR A 150 12.80 7.45 2.39
C TYR A 150 12.13 6.18 1.87
N VAL A 151 12.36 5.88 0.61
CA VAL A 151 11.81 4.70 -0.06
C VAL A 151 12.85 3.59 -0.04
N LEU A 152 12.49 2.47 0.60
CA LEU A 152 13.29 1.25 0.58
C LEU A 152 12.79 0.35 -0.55
N GLN A 153 13.72 -0.26 -1.26
CA GLN A 153 13.46 -1.16 -2.37
C GLN A 153 13.58 -2.62 -1.90
N SER A 154 12.91 -3.53 -2.61
CA SER A 154 13.17 -4.97 -2.46
C SER A 154 14.67 -5.24 -2.65
N LEU A 155 15.19 -6.21 -1.92
CA LEU A 155 16.59 -6.61 -2.08
C LEU A 155 16.81 -7.20 -3.47
N SER A 156 17.92 -6.83 -4.09
CA SER A 156 18.32 -7.39 -5.39
C SER A 156 18.76 -8.84 -5.25
N LYS A 157 18.88 -9.53 -6.38
CA LYS A 157 19.41 -10.90 -6.40
C LYS A 157 20.79 -10.98 -5.75
N GLU A 158 21.64 -10.03 -6.09
CA GLU A 158 23.02 -9.92 -5.58
C GLU A 158 23.03 -9.69 -4.07
N ASP A 159 22.13 -8.81 -3.55
CA ASP A 159 21.99 -8.56 -2.13
C ASP A 159 21.56 -9.83 -1.36
N LEU A 160 20.68 -10.64 -1.95
CA LEU A 160 20.20 -11.88 -1.37
C LEU A 160 21.28 -12.98 -1.41
N GLU A 161 22.05 -13.06 -2.48
CA GLU A 161 23.19 -13.98 -2.61
C GLU A 161 24.27 -13.63 -1.56
N ASP A 162 24.61 -12.36 -1.41
CA ASP A 162 25.53 -11.90 -0.37
C ASP A 162 25.04 -12.26 1.03
N LEU A 163 23.71 -12.16 1.27
CA LEU A 163 23.12 -12.50 2.56
C LEU A 163 23.19 -14.00 2.87
N ILE A 164 22.96 -14.88 1.88
CA ILE A 164 23.13 -16.32 2.01
C ILE A 164 24.59 -16.65 2.35
N GLU A 165 25.52 -16.14 1.57
CA GLU A 165 26.96 -16.38 1.76
C GLU A 165 27.41 -15.94 3.14
N ARG A 166 26.98 -14.75 3.56
CA ARG A 166 27.29 -14.20 4.87
C ARG A 166 26.69 -15.06 6.00
N ALA A 167 25.44 -15.53 5.88
CA ALA A 167 24.81 -16.39 6.87
C ALA A 167 25.61 -17.68 7.05
N LEU A 168 26.00 -18.34 5.96
CA LEU A 168 26.80 -19.55 5.98
C LEU A 168 28.20 -19.36 6.59
N LYS A 169 28.80 -18.16 6.38
CA LYS A 169 30.14 -17.85 6.88
C LYS A 169 30.19 -17.38 8.33
N THR A 170 29.10 -16.77 8.85
CA THR A 170 29.14 -16.08 10.15
C THR A 170 28.24 -16.67 11.23
N ASP A 171 27.18 -17.39 10.85
CA ASP A 171 26.28 -17.99 11.83
C ASP A 171 26.86 -19.26 12.44
N VAL A 172 27.03 -19.26 13.76
CA VAL A 172 27.66 -20.35 14.50
C VAL A 172 26.93 -21.68 14.32
N SER A 173 25.60 -21.64 14.27
CA SER A 173 24.78 -22.86 14.13
C SER A 173 24.91 -23.46 12.73
N LEU A 174 24.97 -22.62 11.69
CA LEU A 174 25.15 -23.07 10.32
C LEU A 174 26.56 -23.61 10.08
N GLN A 175 27.58 -22.98 10.69
CA GLN A 175 28.97 -23.45 10.60
C GLN A 175 29.22 -24.83 11.21
N GLN A 176 28.39 -25.24 12.16
CA GLN A 176 28.46 -26.61 12.75
C GLN A 176 27.91 -27.70 11.82
N ARG A 177 27.31 -27.30 10.71
CA ARG A 177 26.73 -28.21 9.71
C ARG A 177 27.58 -28.17 8.44
N HIS A 178 27.71 -29.28 7.78
CA HIS A 178 28.32 -29.33 6.45
C HIS A 178 27.25 -28.99 5.40
N ILE A 179 27.24 -27.72 4.96
CA ILE A 179 26.23 -27.18 4.04
C ILE A 179 26.91 -26.86 2.71
N GLU A 180 26.39 -27.43 1.64
CA GLU A 180 26.78 -27.16 0.25
C GLU A 180 25.59 -26.54 -0.49
N VAL A 181 25.77 -25.33 -0.99
CA VAL A 181 24.77 -24.64 -1.83
C VAL A 181 25.13 -24.85 -3.29
N LYS A 182 24.42 -25.76 -3.94
CA LYS A 182 24.59 -26.04 -5.38
C LYS A 182 23.80 -25.08 -6.24
N GLU A 183 22.56 -24.78 -5.81
CA GLU A 183 21.63 -23.86 -6.49
C GLU A 183 20.92 -23.01 -5.43
N ASN A 184 20.66 -21.74 -5.75
CA ASN A 184 20.01 -20.80 -4.83
C ASN A 184 18.80 -20.07 -5.48
N ALA A 185 18.46 -20.40 -6.75
CA ALA A 185 17.43 -19.70 -7.47
C ALA A 185 16.04 -19.86 -6.83
N ALA A 186 15.72 -21.02 -6.26
CA ALA A 186 14.48 -21.23 -5.52
C ALA A 186 14.47 -20.43 -4.20
N LEU A 187 15.57 -20.40 -3.42
CA LEU A 187 15.67 -19.60 -2.22
C LEU A 187 15.38 -18.11 -2.50
N ILE A 188 16.02 -17.57 -3.53
CA ILE A 188 15.88 -16.19 -3.95
C ILE A 188 14.44 -15.93 -4.44
N ARG A 189 13.92 -16.78 -5.31
CA ARG A 189 12.56 -16.65 -5.86
C ARG A 189 11.49 -16.69 -4.77
N TYR A 190 11.59 -17.61 -3.82
CA TYR A 190 10.60 -17.74 -2.74
C TYR A 190 10.77 -16.70 -1.64
N SER A 191 11.92 -16.04 -1.53
CA SER A 191 12.10 -14.92 -0.62
C SER A 191 11.37 -13.65 -1.08
N GLY A 192 11.20 -13.47 -2.39
CA GLY A 192 10.54 -12.29 -2.97
C GLY A 192 11.23 -10.97 -2.62
N GLY A 193 12.55 -10.95 -2.41
CA GLY A 193 13.30 -9.75 -2.01
C GLY A 193 13.26 -9.43 -0.51
N ASP A 194 12.71 -10.33 0.31
CA ASP A 194 12.61 -10.21 1.77
C ASP A 194 13.75 -10.99 2.45
N ALA A 195 14.65 -10.27 3.15
CA ALA A 195 15.77 -10.87 3.87
C ALA A 195 15.35 -11.82 4.98
N ARG A 196 14.32 -11.47 5.75
CA ARG A 196 13.80 -12.30 6.86
C ARG A 196 13.29 -13.63 6.33
N LYS A 197 12.52 -13.56 5.25
CA LYS A 197 11.95 -14.74 4.60
C LYS A 197 13.03 -15.63 4.01
N LEU A 198 14.03 -15.04 3.33
CA LEU A 198 15.19 -15.78 2.83
C LEU A 198 15.88 -16.60 3.91
N LEU A 199 16.20 -15.94 5.02
CA LEU A 199 16.89 -16.58 6.15
C LEU A 199 16.04 -17.63 6.83
N ASN A 200 14.72 -17.39 6.95
CA ASN A 200 13.80 -18.39 7.49
C ASN A 200 13.70 -19.63 6.59
N ILE A 201 13.66 -19.45 5.27
CA ILE A 201 13.66 -20.57 4.31
C ILE A 201 14.99 -21.33 4.39
N LEU A 202 16.10 -20.62 4.45
CA LEU A 202 17.43 -21.24 4.60
C LEU A 202 17.51 -22.08 5.87
N GLU A 203 17.07 -21.53 7.01
CA GLU A 203 17.04 -22.23 8.32
C GLU A 203 16.15 -23.47 8.22
N LEU A 204 14.94 -23.35 7.65
CA LEU A 204 14.01 -24.45 7.47
C LEU A 204 14.61 -25.61 6.65
N VAL A 205 15.28 -25.31 5.54
CA VAL A 205 15.91 -26.31 4.69
C VAL A 205 17.05 -27.03 5.43
N VAL A 206 17.84 -26.29 6.19
CA VAL A 206 18.92 -26.87 7.00
C VAL A 206 18.37 -27.75 8.14
N GLU A 207 17.32 -27.30 8.83
CA GLU A 207 16.69 -28.05 9.94
C GLU A 207 15.93 -29.29 9.48
N ALA A 208 15.38 -29.29 8.26
CA ALA A 208 14.70 -30.42 7.67
C ALA A 208 15.67 -31.60 7.39
N SER A 209 16.97 -31.34 7.35
CA SER A 209 17.98 -32.36 7.14
C SER A 209 18.46 -32.99 8.45
N PRO A 210 18.70 -34.31 8.51
CA PRO A 210 19.20 -34.97 9.74
C PRO A 210 20.46 -34.29 10.29
N ALA A 211 20.60 -34.26 11.63
CA ALA A 211 21.67 -33.51 12.32
C ALA A 211 23.11 -33.82 11.83
N ASN A 212 23.37 -35.08 11.46
CA ASN A 212 24.68 -35.54 11.04
C ASN A 212 24.85 -35.71 9.52
N ALA A 213 23.87 -35.29 8.73
CA ALA A 213 23.94 -35.39 7.27
C ALA A 213 24.57 -34.14 6.64
N ASN A 214 25.25 -34.33 5.51
CA ASN A 214 25.60 -33.22 4.62
C ASN A 214 24.33 -32.60 4.08
N VAL A 215 24.17 -31.31 4.22
CA VAL A 215 23.01 -30.57 3.72
C VAL A 215 23.33 -30.07 2.32
N LEU A 216 22.65 -30.64 1.32
CA LEU A 216 22.71 -30.14 -0.03
C LEU A 216 21.51 -29.22 -0.27
N ILE A 217 21.79 -27.96 -0.61
CA ILE A 217 20.79 -26.96 -0.95
C ILE A 217 20.77 -26.83 -2.48
N ASP A 218 19.74 -27.34 -3.08
CA ASP A 218 19.39 -27.16 -4.49
C ASP A 218 17.93 -26.75 -4.63
N ASP A 219 17.50 -26.33 -5.81
CA ASP A 219 16.16 -25.81 -6.05
C ASP A 219 15.07 -26.87 -5.76
N GLU A 220 15.32 -28.13 -6.04
CA GLU A 220 14.39 -29.24 -5.76
C GLU A 220 14.16 -29.43 -4.25
N THR A 221 15.23 -29.46 -3.48
CA THR A 221 15.18 -29.59 -2.01
C THR A 221 14.44 -28.42 -1.36
N VAL A 222 14.69 -27.21 -1.82
CA VAL A 222 14.00 -26.00 -1.35
C VAL A 222 12.50 -26.10 -1.63
N VAL A 223 12.10 -26.41 -2.87
CA VAL A 223 10.70 -26.56 -3.26
C VAL A 223 10.00 -27.63 -2.44
N LYS A 224 10.63 -28.79 -2.28
CA LYS A 224 10.09 -29.92 -1.50
C LYS A 224 9.88 -29.53 -0.02
N CYS A 225 10.86 -28.84 0.57
CA CYS A 225 10.75 -28.34 1.95
C CYS A 225 9.59 -27.36 2.12
N LEU A 226 9.40 -26.45 1.17
CA LEU A 226 8.32 -25.46 1.22
C LEU A 226 6.95 -26.08 0.99
N GLN A 227 6.82 -27.08 0.10
CA GLN A 227 5.57 -27.83 -0.11
C GLN A 227 5.12 -28.64 1.08
N GLN A 228 6.06 -29.16 1.88
CA GLN A 228 5.77 -29.89 3.13
C GLN A 228 5.42 -28.94 4.29
N ASN A 229 5.71 -27.64 4.18
CA ASN A 229 5.47 -26.61 5.19
C ASN A 229 4.69 -25.43 4.62
N PRO A 230 3.38 -25.56 4.34
CA PRO A 230 2.56 -24.53 3.68
C PRO A 230 2.48 -23.18 4.43
N LEU A 231 2.85 -23.13 5.71
CA LEU A 231 2.94 -21.88 6.49
C LEU A 231 4.08 -20.95 6.05
N ALA A 232 5.04 -21.45 5.25
CA ALA A 232 6.09 -20.62 4.65
C ALA A 232 5.64 -19.91 3.36
N TYR A 233 4.42 -20.15 2.88
CA TYR A 233 3.87 -19.51 1.69
C TYR A 233 3.40 -18.08 2.01
N ASP A 234 3.93 -17.14 1.26
CA ASP A 234 3.85 -15.70 1.51
C ASP A 234 2.57 -15.06 0.98
N LYS A 235 1.83 -14.38 1.86
CA LYS A 235 0.67 -13.56 1.49
C LYS A 235 1.03 -12.20 0.87
N ASP A 236 2.29 -11.75 1.02
CA ASP A 236 2.71 -10.36 0.69
C ASP A 236 3.87 -10.30 -0.32
N GLY A 237 4.23 -11.39 -1.02
CA GLY A 237 5.35 -11.44 -1.97
C GLY A 237 5.02 -10.97 -3.39
N GLU A 238 6.04 -10.79 -4.22
CA GLU A 238 5.94 -10.35 -5.62
C GLU A 238 5.01 -11.27 -6.44
N MET A 239 5.00 -12.59 -6.17
CA MET A 239 4.09 -13.55 -6.80
C MET A 239 2.61 -13.30 -6.44
N HIS A 240 2.32 -12.76 -5.25
CA HIS A 240 0.98 -12.33 -4.87
C HIS A 240 0.48 -11.19 -5.79
N TYR A 241 1.30 -10.15 -6.00
CA TYR A 241 0.96 -9.03 -6.88
C TYR A 241 0.79 -9.49 -8.34
N ASP A 242 1.59 -10.44 -8.80
CA ASP A 242 1.48 -11.00 -10.15
C ASP A 242 0.18 -11.77 -10.33
N ILE A 243 -0.21 -12.60 -9.37
CA ILE A 243 -1.47 -13.36 -9.42
C ILE A 243 -2.66 -12.42 -9.37
N VAL A 244 -2.66 -11.42 -8.48
CA VAL A 244 -3.70 -10.39 -8.41
C VAL A 244 -3.80 -9.61 -9.72
N SER A 245 -2.66 -9.23 -10.31
CA SER A 245 -2.59 -8.54 -11.59
C SER A 245 -3.15 -9.40 -12.73
N ALA A 246 -2.82 -10.70 -12.75
CA ALA A 246 -3.34 -11.66 -13.72
C ALA A 246 -4.86 -11.85 -13.56
N PHE A 247 -5.37 -11.94 -12.34
CA PHE A 247 -6.80 -11.99 -12.01
C PHE A 247 -7.57 -10.79 -12.59
N ILE A 248 -7.11 -9.58 -12.27
CA ILE A 248 -7.73 -8.33 -12.74
C ILE A 248 -7.68 -8.25 -14.27
N LYS A 249 -6.53 -8.57 -14.88
CA LYS A 249 -6.35 -8.56 -16.33
C LYS A 249 -7.21 -9.60 -17.05
N SER A 250 -7.46 -10.76 -16.44
CA SER A 250 -8.36 -11.77 -16.97
C SER A 250 -9.81 -11.29 -17.00
N ILE A 251 -10.29 -10.65 -15.93
CA ILE A 251 -11.62 -10.00 -15.89
C ILE A 251 -11.71 -8.91 -16.96
N ARG A 252 -10.72 -8.04 -17.05
CA ARG A 252 -10.64 -6.96 -18.05
C ARG A 252 -10.59 -7.51 -19.47
N GLY A 253 -9.84 -8.58 -19.69
CA GLY A 253 -9.70 -9.27 -20.96
C GLY A 253 -10.88 -10.18 -21.33
N SER A 254 -11.92 -10.28 -20.49
CA SER A 254 -13.12 -11.09 -20.71
C SER A 254 -12.84 -12.60 -20.79
N ASP A 255 -11.88 -13.10 -20.01
CA ASP A 255 -11.57 -14.53 -19.86
C ASP A 255 -12.05 -15.02 -18.47
N PRO A 256 -13.26 -15.64 -18.38
CA PRO A 256 -13.79 -16.12 -17.11
C PRO A 256 -13.01 -17.33 -16.57
N ASP A 257 -12.45 -18.17 -17.41
CA ASP A 257 -11.70 -19.38 -17.00
C ASP A 257 -10.38 -18.97 -16.36
N ALA A 258 -9.64 -18.05 -16.98
CA ALA A 258 -8.43 -17.49 -16.41
C ALA A 258 -8.73 -16.72 -15.10
N ALA A 259 -9.83 -15.95 -15.03
CA ALA A 259 -10.23 -15.26 -13.81
C ALA A 259 -10.49 -16.25 -12.67
N LEU A 260 -11.23 -17.32 -12.90
CA LEU A 260 -11.48 -18.37 -11.92
C LEU A 260 -10.18 -19.07 -11.48
N TYR A 261 -9.28 -19.36 -12.42
CA TYR A 261 -8.01 -20.00 -12.11
C TYR A 261 -7.13 -19.14 -11.22
N TRP A 262 -6.95 -17.86 -11.56
CA TRP A 262 -6.13 -16.96 -10.75
C TRP A 262 -6.76 -16.68 -9.39
N MET A 263 -8.10 -16.60 -9.31
CA MET A 263 -8.81 -16.51 -8.03
C MET A 263 -8.59 -17.75 -7.18
N ALA A 264 -8.67 -18.95 -7.76
CA ALA A 264 -8.39 -20.21 -7.05
C ALA A 264 -6.95 -20.22 -6.53
N ARG A 265 -5.97 -19.72 -7.32
CA ARG A 265 -4.58 -19.58 -6.88
C ARG A 265 -4.43 -18.65 -5.65
N MET A 266 -5.22 -17.55 -5.58
CA MET A 266 -5.25 -16.68 -4.40
C MET A 266 -5.86 -17.39 -3.19
N ILE A 267 -6.96 -18.14 -3.39
CA ILE A 267 -7.63 -18.89 -2.30
C ILE A 267 -6.70 -19.96 -1.72
N GLU A 268 -6.09 -20.79 -2.56
CA GLU A 268 -5.14 -21.82 -2.15
C GLU A 268 -3.88 -21.23 -1.48
N GLY A 269 -3.48 -20.03 -1.90
CA GLY A 269 -2.44 -19.24 -1.24
C GLY A 269 -2.87 -18.62 0.10
N GLY A 270 -4.11 -18.85 0.54
CA GLY A 270 -4.65 -18.36 1.82
C GLY A 270 -4.95 -16.86 1.83
N GLU A 271 -5.25 -16.27 0.67
CA GLU A 271 -5.61 -14.86 0.56
C GLU A 271 -6.86 -14.52 1.37
N ASP A 272 -6.90 -13.30 1.88
CA ASP A 272 -8.08 -12.77 2.56
C ASP A 272 -9.27 -12.67 1.58
N PRO A 273 -10.42 -13.31 1.88
CA PRO A 273 -11.59 -13.26 1.04
C PRO A 273 -12.08 -11.81 0.79
N GLN A 274 -11.90 -10.92 1.75
CA GLN A 274 -12.24 -9.50 1.60
C GLN A 274 -11.32 -8.80 0.60
N PHE A 275 -10.05 -9.19 0.53
CA PHE A 275 -9.12 -8.64 -0.44
C PHE A 275 -9.57 -9.00 -1.87
N ILE A 276 -9.92 -10.26 -2.14
CA ILE A 276 -10.42 -10.70 -3.43
C ILE A 276 -11.71 -9.96 -3.79
N ALA A 277 -12.64 -9.85 -2.83
CA ALA A 277 -13.90 -9.12 -3.01
C ALA A 277 -13.68 -7.64 -3.33
N ARG A 278 -12.74 -6.96 -2.65
CA ARG A 278 -12.37 -5.56 -2.97
C ARG A 278 -11.87 -5.41 -4.41
N ARG A 279 -11.09 -6.37 -4.92
CA ARG A 279 -10.63 -6.32 -6.33
C ARG A 279 -11.77 -6.45 -7.31
N LEU A 280 -12.76 -7.30 -7.02
CA LEU A 280 -13.97 -7.40 -7.85
C LEU A 280 -14.77 -6.09 -7.86
N VAL A 281 -14.96 -5.44 -6.71
CA VAL A 281 -15.66 -4.14 -6.64
C VAL A 281 -14.92 -3.07 -7.45
N ILE A 282 -13.59 -3.02 -7.36
CA ILE A 282 -12.78 -2.07 -8.15
C ILE A 282 -12.94 -2.35 -9.64
N SER A 283 -12.75 -3.62 -10.09
CA SER A 283 -12.89 -4.00 -11.50
C SER A 283 -14.31 -3.75 -12.03
N ALA A 284 -15.34 -3.96 -11.21
CA ALA A 284 -16.71 -3.64 -11.58
C ALA A 284 -16.92 -2.15 -11.90
N ALA A 285 -16.28 -1.26 -11.15
CA ALA A 285 -16.40 0.18 -11.35
C ALA A 285 -15.43 0.71 -12.44
N GLU A 286 -14.20 0.16 -12.50
CA GLU A 286 -13.12 0.62 -13.38
C GLU A 286 -13.28 0.07 -14.80
N ASP A 287 -13.50 -1.26 -14.93
CA ASP A 287 -13.43 -1.94 -16.23
C ASP A 287 -14.81 -2.16 -16.88
N ILE A 288 -15.85 -2.39 -16.08
CA ILE A 288 -17.22 -2.59 -16.58
C ILE A 288 -18.00 -1.27 -16.55
N GLY A 289 -17.97 -0.55 -15.46
CA GLY A 289 -18.52 0.79 -15.31
C GLY A 289 -19.95 0.93 -15.85
N LEU A 290 -20.13 1.96 -16.68
CA LEU A 290 -21.45 2.28 -17.25
C LEU A 290 -21.92 1.34 -18.38
N ALA A 291 -21.06 0.46 -18.88
CA ALA A 291 -21.46 -0.55 -19.86
C ALA A 291 -22.48 -1.55 -19.25
N ASN A 292 -22.32 -1.87 -17.95
CA ASN A 292 -23.26 -2.69 -17.19
C ASN A 292 -23.32 -2.23 -15.71
N PRO A 293 -24.18 -1.29 -15.35
CA PRO A 293 -24.30 -0.77 -13.98
C PRO A 293 -24.58 -1.83 -12.90
N ASN A 294 -25.16 -2.97 -13.27
CA ASN A 294 -25.39 -4.07 -12.32
C ASN A 294 -24.10 -4.73 -11.84
N ALA A 295 -22.99 -4.56 -12.57
CA ALA A 295 -21.71 -5.16 -12.20
C ALA A 295 -21.25 -4.74 -10.80
N LEU A 296 -21.36 -3.45 -10.48
CA LEU A 296 -21.01 -2.93 -9.15
C LEU A 296 -21.95 -3.46 -8.06
N LEU A 297 -23.23 -3.61 -8.35
CA LEU A 297 -24.22 -4.17 -7.40
C LEU A 297 -23.89 -5.63 -7.08
N ILE A 298 -23.58 -6.44 -8.10
CA ILE A 298 -23.23 -7.86 -7.92
C ILE A 298 -21.91 -8.00 -7.16
N ALA A 299 -20.90 -7.20 -7.50
CA ALA A 299 -19.63 -7.22 -6.79
C ALA A 299 -19.78 -6.83 -5.30
N ASN A 300 -20.61 -5.83 -4.98
CA ASN A 300 -20.92 -5.47 -3.60
C ASN A 300 -21.73 -6.55 -2.88
N ALA A 301 -22.71 -7.16 -3.54
CA ALA A 301 -23.46 -8.27 -2.95
C ALA A 301 -22.56 -9.46 -2.63
N ALA A 302 -21.61 -9.79 -3.52
CA ALA A 302 -20.61 -10.83 -3.27
C ALA A 302 -19.69 -10.46 -2.09
N PHE A 303 -19.26 -9.19 -1.99
CA PHE A 303 -18.47 -8.68 -0.86
C PHE A 303 -19.23 -8.88 0.46
N ASP A 304 -20.50 -8.44 0.53
CA ASP A 304 -21.35 -8.57 1.72
C ASP A 304 -21.63 -10.04 2.09
N ALA A 305 -21.82 -10.91 1.10
CA ALA A 305 -21.98 -12.33 1.31
C ALA A 305 -20.73 -12.94 1.96
N VAL A 306 -19.57 -12.65 1.41
CA VAL A 306 -18.27 -13.14 1.94
C VAL A 306 -18.02 -12.69 3.37
N MET A 307 -18.38 -11.45 3.71
CA MET A 307 -18.29 -10.93 5.07
C MET A 307 -19.15 -11.71 6.07
N LYS A 308 -20.28 -12.27 5.62
CA LYS A 308 -21.21 -13.02 6.46
C LYS A 308 -20.87 -14.49 6.59
N ILE A 309 -20.37 -15.10 5.51
CA ILE A 309 -20.20 -16.56 5.43
C ILE A 309 -18.75 -17.01 5.56
N GLY A 310 -17.77 -16.18 5.14
CA GLY A 310 -16.34 -16.53 5.22
C GLY A 310 -15.94 -17.72 4.34
N TRP A 311 -14.73 -18.28 4.61
CA TRP A 311 -14.27 -19.51 3.99
C TRP A 311 -14.84 -20.75 4.68
N PRO A 312 -15.08 -21.87 3.96
CA PRO A 312 -14.74 -22.10 2.54
C PRO A 312 -15.85 -21.69 1.55
N GLU A 313 -17.08 -21.40 1.99
CA GLU A 313 -18.23 -21.15 1.12
C GLU A 313 -18.17 -19.79 0.41
N GLY A 314 -17.43 -18.83 0.94
CA GLY A 314 -17.21 -17.51 0.34
C GLY A 314 -16.63 -17.55 -1.09
N ARG A 315 -16.00 -18.67 -1.47
CA ARG A 315 -15.52 -18.87 -2.86
C ARG A 315 -16.65 -18.86 -3.88
N ILE A 316 -17.87 -19.27 -3.49
CA ILE A 316 -19.01 -19.42 -4.42
C ILE A 316 -19.51 -18.05 -4.91
N PRO A 317 -19.92 -17.09 -4.04
CA PRO A 317 -20.32 -15.76 -4.49
C PRO A 317 -19.18 -14.97 -5.15
N LEU A 318 -17.92 -15.20 -4.76
CA LEU A 318 -16.77 -14.59 -5.44
C LEU A 318 -16.62 -15.11 -6.88
N ALA A 319 -16.79 -16.43 -7.09
CA ALA A 319 -16.73 -17.03 -8.42
C ALA A 319 -17.87 -16.52 -9.32
N GLU A 320 -19.09 -16.45 -8.80
CA GLU A 320 -20.25 -15.89 -9.52
C GLU A 320 -19.96 -14.45 -9.97
N ALA A 321 -19.49 -13.61 -9.07
CA ALA A 321 -19.13 -12.22 -9.38
C ALA A 321 -17.98 -12.15 -10.41
N ALA A 322 -16.93 -12.95 -10.26
CA ALA A 322 -15.80 -12.97 -11.20
C ALA A 322 -16.23 -13.34 -12.63
N VAL A 323 -17.06 -14.38 -12.77
CA VAL A 323 -17.61 -14.79 -14.07
C VAL A 323 -18.51 -13.70 -14.65
N TYR A 324 -19.42 -13.13 -13.83
CA TYR A 324 -20.29 -12.06 -14.28
C TYR A 324 -19.52 -10.85 -14.79
N LEU A 325 -18.47 -10.43 -14.07
CA LEU A 325 -17.63 -9.30 -14.47
C LEU A 325 -16.83 -9.63 -15.73
N ALA A 326 -16.24 -10.81 -15.82
CA ALA A 326 -15.48 -11.24 -16.99
C ALA A 326 -16.35 -11.25 -18.25
N THR A 327 -17.59 -11.72 -18.16
CA THR A 327 -18.53 -11.83 -19.29
C THR A 327 -19.30 -10.53 -19.61
N SER A 328 -19.22 -9.51 -18.75
CA SER A 328 -19.88 -8.22 -18.97
C SER A 328 -19.19 -7.39 -20.04
N ALA A 329 -19.96 -6.56 -20.76
CA ALA A 329 -19.40 -5.50 -21.61
C ALA A 329 -18.50 -4.56 -20.79
N LYS A 330 -17.47 -4.02 -21.42
CA LYS A 330 -16.45 -3.20 -20.74
C LYS A 330 -16.60 -1.72 -21.10
N SER A 331 -16.43 -0.86 -20.10
CA SER A 331 -16.24 0.58 -20.28
C SER A 331 -15.51 1.17 -19.08
N ASN A 332 -14.51 1.96 -19.36
CA ASN A 332 -13.80 2.75 -18.35
C ASN A 332 -14.05 4.26 -18.51
N SER A 333 -15.14 4.65 -19.18
CA SER A 333 -15.46 6.04 -19.49
C SER A 333 -15.54 6.94 -18.25
N ALA A 334 -16.16 6.44 -17.16
CA ALA A 334 -16.26 7.16 -15.90
C ALA A 334 -14.88 7.31 -15.21
N TYR A 335 -14.07 6.24 -15.23
CA TYR A 335 -12.70 6.27 -14.71
C TYR A 335 -11.81 7.26 -15.46
N GLN A 336 -11.86 7.27 -16.79
CA GLN A 336 -11.14 8.26 -17.60
C GLN A 336 -11.64 9.69 -17.32
N GLY A 337 -12.95 9.86 -17.20
CA GLY A 337 -13.57 11.14 -16.92
C GLY A 337 -13.13 11.75 -15.59
N ILE A 338 -13.12 10.97 -14.51
CA ILE A 338 -12.67 11.47 -13.20
C ILE A 338 -11.17 11.76 -13.19
N ASN A 339 -10.35 10.96 -13.87
CA ASN A 339 -8.91 11.22 -13.96
C ASN A 339 -8.60 12.52 -14.70
N ALA A 340 -9.25 12.76 -15.83
CA ALA A 340 -9.12 14.01 -16.58
C ALA A 340 -9.58 15.22 -15.74
N ALA A 341 -10.68 15.10 -15.00
CA ALA A 341 -11.16 16.15 -14.11
C ALA A 341 -10.19 16.42 -12.95
N LEU A 342 -9.59 15.39 -12.37
CA LEU A 342 -8.59 15.51 -11.30
C LEU A 342 -7.31 16.19 -11.80
N GLU A 343 -6.83 15.83 -12.98
CA GLU A 343 -5.67 16.47 -13.61
C GLU A 343 -5.93 17.97 -13.87
N THR A 344 -7.10 18.30 -14.41
CA THR A 344 -7.53 19.69 -14.64
C THR A 344 -7.61 20.46 -13.31
N ALA A 345 -8.21 19.88 -12.27
CA ALA A 345 -8.31 20.52 -10.97
C ALA A 345 -6.93 20.76 -10.32
N ARG A 346 -5.96 19.88 -10.55
CA ARG A 346 -4.57 20.06 -10.07
C ARG A 346 -3.83 21.15 -10.85
N SER A 347 -3.98 21.19 -12.16
CA SER A 347 -3.26 22.14 -13.04
C SER A 347 -3.85 23.54 -12.97
N MET A 348 -5.17 23.68 -12.88
CA MET A 348 -5.86 24.99 -12.87
C MET A 348 -6.01 25.60 -11.46
N GLY A 349 -5.73 24.84 -10.41
CA GLY A 349 -5.83 25.30 -9.02
C GLY A 349 -7.27 25.56 -8.57
N ASN A 350 -7.45 26.53 -7.67
CA ASN A 350 -8.74 26.84 -7.04
C ASN A 350 -9.54 27.85 -7.86
N LEU A 351 -10.12 27.41 -8.97
CA LEU A 351 -11.04 28.26 -9.74
C LEU A 351 -12.31 28.59 -8.92
N PRO A 352 -12.84 29.83 -9.00
CA PRO A 352 -14.00 30.22 -8.21
C PRO A 352 -15.28 29.50 -8.68
N VAL A 353 -16.09 29.06 -7.72
CA VAL A 353 -17.44 28.56 -8.02
C VAL A 353 -18.29 29.73 -8.51
N PRO A 354 -19.02 29.61 -9.64
CA PRO A 354 -19.94 30.64 -10.11
C PRO A 354 -20.92 31.11 -9.03
N LEU A 355 -21.16 32.42 -8.93
CA LEU A 355 -21.95 33.01 -7.82
C LEU A 355 -23.34 32.42 -7.71
N TYR A 356 -24.01 32.18 -8.84
CA TYR A 356 -25.37 31.61 -8.87
C TYR A 356 -25.44 30.15 -8.39
N LEU A 357 -24.33 29.41 -8.36
CA LEU A 357 -24.24 28.04 -7.82
C LEU A 357 -23.95 28.01 -6.33
N ARG A 358 -23.62 29.17 -5.72
CA ARG A 358 -23.29 29.24 -4.30
C ARG A 358 -24.56 29.35 -3.45
N ASN A 359 -24.63 28.63 -2.34
CA ASN A 359 -25.71 28.79 -1.38
C ASN A 359 -25.62 30.14 -0.65
N ALA A 360 -26.76 30.77 -0.37
CA ALA A 360 -26.86 32.05 0.31
C ALA A 360 -27.66 31.95 1.63
N PRO A 361 -27.16 31.23 2.67
CA PRO A 361 -27.88 31.03 3.92
C PRO A 361 -28.00 32.33 4.76
N THR A 362 -27.13 33.32 4.55
CA THR A 362 -27.16 34.59 5.31
C THR A 362 -27.60 35.77 4.44
N LYS A 363 -28.12 36.83 5.11
CA LYS A 363 -28.50 38.08 4.43
C LYS A 363 -27.31 38.72 3.69
N LEU A 364 -26.13 38.68 4.27
CA LEU A 364 -24.91 39.20 3.65
C LEU A 364 -24.56 38.45 2.36
N MET A 365 -24.64 37.11 2.34
CA MET A 365 -24.39 36.30 1.14
C MET A 365 -25.40 36.62 0.03
N LYS A 366 -26.69 36.85 0.38
CA LYS A 366 -27.68 37.30 -0.60
C LYS A 366 -27.33 38.66 -1.19
N GLN A 367 -26.88 39.62 -0.34
CA GLN A 367 -26.43 40.93 -0.81
C GLN A 367 -25.20 40.86 -1.71
N LEU A 368 -24.32 39.88 -1.50
CA LEU A 368 -23.16 39.59 -2.34
C LEU A 368 -23.50 38.85 -3.63
N GLY A 369 -24.78 38.61 -3.93
CA GLY A 369 -25.24 37.96 -5.16
C GLY A 369 -25.14 36.43 -5.19
N TYR A 370 -24.92 35.78 -4.05
CA TYR A 370 -24.87 34.33 -3.99
C TYR A 370 -26.26 33.76 -4.29
N GLY A 371 -26.32 32.75 -5.18
CA GLY A 371 -27.55 32.10 -5.64
C GLY A 371 -28.41 32.94 -6.58
N SER A 372 -27.99 34.17 -6.89
CA SER A 372 -28.76 35.04 -7.78
C SER A 372 -28.70 34.55 -9.24
N GLY A 373 -29.86 34.34 -9.85
CA GLY A 373 -29.95 33.83 -11.22
C GLY A 373 -29.84 32.32 -11.37
N TYR A 374 -29.76 31.56 -10.26
CA TYR A 374 -29.81 30.09 -10.31
C TYR A 374 -31.16 29.61 -10.84
N LYS A 375 -31.13 28.74 -11.84
CA LYS A 375 -32.31 28.12 -12.45
C LYS A 375 -32.50 26.75 -11.81
N TYR A 376 -33.54 26.62 -10.95
CA TYR A 376 -33.86 25.34 -10.34
C TYR A 376 -34.50 24.40 -11.37
N ALA A 377 -33.78 23.35 -11.76
CA ALA A 377 -34.15 22.48 -12.88
C ALA A 377 -35.56 21.89 -12.78
N HIS A 378 -36.05 21.61 -11.57
CA HIS A 378 -37.41 21.06 -11.37
C HIS A 378 -38.53 22.02 -11.70
N ASP A 379 -38.26 23.32 -11.83
CA ASP A 379 -39.25 24.33 -12.23
C ASP A 379 -39.42 24.41 -13.76
N TYR A 380 -38.61 23.63 -14.52
CA TYR A 380 -38.60 23.65 -15.98
C TYR A 380 -39.10 22.34 -16.57
N GLU A 381 -39.64 22.38 -17.77
CA GLU A 381 -40.07 21.23 -18.52
C GLU A 381 -38.95 20.20 -18.69
N GLY A 382 -39.28 18.90 -18.46
CA GLY A 382 -38.30 17.82 -18.50
C GLY A 382 -37.25 17.87 -17.39
N HIS A 383 -37.47 18.70 -16.34
CA HIS A 383 -36.54 18.92 -15.23
C HIS A 383 -35.14 19.34 -15.70
N PHE A 384 -35.07 20.18 -16.72
CA PHE A 384 -33.82 20.64 -17.30
C PHE A 384 -33.83 22.14 -17.57
N ALA A 385 -32.78 22.85 -17.16
CA ALA A 385 -32.56 24.26 -17.43
C ALA A 385 -31.17 24.47 -18.00
N HIS A 386 -31.10 25.14 -19.14
CA HIS A 386 -29.81 25.55 -19.72
C HIS A 386 -29.14 26.59 -18.83
N GLN A 387 -28.06 26.17 -18.14
CA GLN A 387 -27.15 27.04 -17.43
C GLN A 387 -25.77 26.42 -17.39
N GLN A 388 -24.73 27.22 -17.15
CA GLN A 388 -23.37 26.76 -17.03
C GLN A 388 -23.14 26.26 -15.60
N TYR A 389 -22.46 25.12 -15.45
CA TYR A 389 -22.13 24.54 -14.12
C TYR A 389 -20.63 24.53 -13.82
N LEU A 390 -19.78 24.69 -14.84
CA LEU A 390 -18.34 24.81 -14.67
C LEU A 390 -17.92 26.28 -14.49
N PRO A 391 -16.77 26.56 -13.87
CA PRO A 391 -16.16 27.89 -13.89
C PRO A 391 -15.99 28.42 -15.32
N ASP A 392 -15.94 29.74 -15.50
CA ASP A 392 -15.83 30.37 -16.80
C ASP A 392 -14.63 29.92 -17.62
N ASP A 393 -13.49 29.68 -16.94
CA ASP A 393 -12.26 29.20 -17.58
C ASP A 393 -12.39 27.74 -18.09
N LEU A 394 -13.39 27.01 -17.62
CA LEU A 394 -13.67 25.61 -17.98
C LEU A 394 -15.04 25.43 -18.67
N LYS A 395 -15.69 26.50 -19.11
CA LYS A 395 -17.05 26.47 -19.67
C LYS A 395 -17.23 25.45 -20.81
N ASP A 396 -16.19 25.25 -21.61
CA ASP A 396 -16.18 24.36 -22.77
C ASP A 396 -15.48 22.99 -22.44
N ALA A 397 -15.04 22.77 -21.20
CA ALA A 397 -14.38 21.54 -20.81
C ALA A 397 -15.36 20.36 -20.82
N ARG A 398 -14.85 19.23 -21.28
CA ARG A 398 -15.56 17.95 -21.27
C ARG A 398 -14.66 16.89 -20.67
N PHE A 399 -15.18 16.15 -19.71
CA PHE A 399 -14.43 15.11 -19.00
C PHE A 399 -14.94 13.71 -19.29
N TRP A 400 -16.27 13.57 -19.47
CA TRP A 400 -16.86 12.28 -19.74
C TRP A 400 -17.17 12.12 -21.23
N TYR A 401 -16.67 11.04 -21.81
CA TYR A 401 -16.91 10.60 -23.18
C TYR A 401 -17.49 9.21 -23.16
N ALA A 402 -18.70 9.04 -23.69
CA ALA A 402 -19.34 7.73 -23.79
C ALA A 402 -18.52 6.80 -24.68
N GLN A 403 -18.41 5.55 -24.26
CA GLN A 403 -17.80 4.48 -25.06
C GLN A 403 -18.87 3.65 -25.77
N HIS A 404 -18.44 2.83 -26.72
CA HIS A 404 -19.34 2.06 -27.57
C HIS A 404 -19.98 0.89 -26.80
N SER A 405 -21.03 1.18 -26.03
CA SER A 405 -21.88 0.19 -25.39
C SER A 405 -23.34 0.61 -25.49
N PRO A 406 -24.31 -0.34 -25.58
CA PRO A 406 -25.75 0.01 -25.66
C PRO A 406 -26.26 0.84 -24.47
N SER A 407 -25.69 0.65 -23.30
CA SER A 407 -26.04 1.40 -22.09
C SER A 407 -25.54 2.85 -22.18
N GLU A 408 -24.28 3.05 -22.56
CA GLU A 408 -23.70 4.40 -22.66
C GLU A 408 -24.25 5.18 -23.85
N GLU A 409 -24.57 4.52 -24.94
CA GLU A 409 -25.23 5.16 -26.07
C GLU A 409 -26.55 5.84 -25.67
N LYS A 410 -27.36 5.17 -24.82
CA LYS A 410 -28.61 5.76 -24.29
C LYS A 410 -28.33 6.99 -23.41
N LEU A 411 -27.29 6.92 -22.57
CA LEU A 411 -26.89 8.05 -21.73
C LEU A 411 -26.38 9.21 -22.58
N TYR A 412 -25.58 8.93 -23.60
CA TYR A 412 -25.06 9.91 -24.53
C TYR A 412 -26.18 10.60 -25.31
N GLN A 413 -27.11 9.84 -25.89
CA GLN A 413 -28.26 10.39 -26.60
C GLN A 413 -29.11 11.32 -25.72
N ARG A 414 -29.30 10.95 -24.44
CA ARG A 414 -29.99 11.84 -23.49
C ARG A 414 -29.21 13.15 -23.27
N ILE A 415 -27.89 13.11 -23.15
CA ILE A 415 -27.07 14.33 -23.00
C ILE A 415 -27.17 15.20 -24.27
N VAL A 416 -27.09 14.61 -25.46
CA VAL A 416 -27.25 15.32 -26.72
C VAL A 416 -28.64 15.95 -26.84
N GLN A 417 -29.67 15.21 -26.44
CA GLN A 417 -31.05 15.70 -26.43
C GLN A 417 -31.23 16.92 -25.49
N LEU A 418 -30.58 16.94 -24.35
CA LEU A 418 -30.67 18.02 -23.38
C LEU A 418 -29.77 19.22 -23.74
N TRP A 419 -28.53 18.98 -24.12
CA TRP A 419 -27.49 20.01 -24.29
C TRP A 419 -27.23 20.41 -25.76
N GLY A 420 -27.75 19.65 -26.73
CA GLY A 420 -27.47 19.85 -28.14
C GLY A 420 -25.98 19.66 -28.46
N ASP A 421 -25.49 20.45 -29.43
CA ASP A 421 -24.10 20.34 -29.92
C ASP A 421 -23.01 20.76 -28.89
N LYS A 422 -23.41 21.43 -27.80
CA LYS A 422 -22.45 21.85 -26.75
C LYS A 422 -21.79 20.71 -25.99
N LYS A 423 -22.34 19.50 -26.06
CA LYS A 423 -21.85 18.32 -25.35
C LYS A 423 -21.65 17.11 -26.29
N LYS A 424 -21.62 17.33 -27.60
CA LYS A 424 -21.29 16.33 -28.61
C LYS A 424 -19.82 15.90 -28.57
#